data_d58fa95a730a95baaaeb740223673efb
#
_entry.id   d58fa95a730a95baaaeb740223673efb
#
_cell.length_a   1.000
_cell.length_b   1.000
_cell.length_c   1.000
_cell.angle_alpha   90.00
_cell.angle_beta   90.00
_cell.angle_gamma   90.00
#
_symmetry.space_group_name_H-M   'P 1'
#
loop_
_entity.id
_entity.type
_entity.pdbx_description
1 polymer ?
#
loop_
_entity_poly.entity_id
_entity_poly.type
_entity_poly.pdbx_seq_one_letter_code
_entity_poly.pdbx_strand_id
1 'polypeptide(L)'
;QNVSVIERELMKVLEQKDNEMIRINIVLNSQIDARSLKNNTRGFNNAETKRQFVVQELKNFAENSQRDIITILEEGEKSGAVKDIVSHWISNTITCSVSKDYIYLLSNHPDISIIGGNESQFLLWDEKSESIDIQRGPSKIIGHVKANKVWDLGYTGKGVTVAILDTGINIHTDIVNNLWDGGEEYPNHGYNTYEKDHNLSDVYGHGTHCAGIICGTGVSGTKTGIAPDATLMCVKVMDNNGKGDAESI
;
A
#
# COMPACT_ATOMS: atom_id res chain seq x y z
N GLN A 1 10.66 7.93 30.93
CA GLN A 1 10.01 7.19 29.84
C GLN A 1 9.04 8.14 29.13
N ASN A 2 9.26 8.38 27.85
CA ASN A 2 8.40 9.28 27.08
C ASN A 2 7.19 8.47 26.53
N VAL A 3 6.24 8.18 27.41
CA VAL A 3 5.04 7.37 27.13
C VAL A 3 4.18 7.96 26.00
N SER A 4 4.36 9.26 25.68
CA SER A 4 3.62 9.92 24.59
C SER A 4 4.05 9.48 23.18
N VAL A 5 5.21 8.84 23.02
CA VAL A 5 5.74 8.36 21.75
C VAL A 5 5.16 6.98 21.38
N ILE A 6 4.71 6.19 22.37
CA ILE A 6 4.11 4.88 22.15
C ILE A 6 2.60 5.04 21.95
N GLU A 7 2.07 4.51 20.86
CA GLU A 7 0.62 4.54 20.60
C GLU A 7 -0.19 3.84 21.69
N ARG A 8 -1.38 4.37 21.95
CA ARG A 8 -2.25 3.90 23.03
C ARG A 8 -2.64 2.43 22.87
N GLU A 9 -2.89 1.98 21.63
CA GLU A 9 -3.28 0.59 21.37
C GLU A 9 -2.09 -0.35 21.60
N LEU A 10 -0.88 0.04 21.18
CA LEU A 10 0.33 -0.73 21.48
C LEU A 10 0.59 -0.82 22.99
N MET A 11 0.32 0.24 23.75
CA MET A 11 0.44 0.20 25.21
C MET A 11 -0.45 -0.88 25.84
N LYS A 12 -1.68 -1.06 25.34
CA LYS A 12 -2.58 -2.12 25.81
C LYS A 12 -2.03 -3.53 25.53
N VAL A 13 -1.41 -3.70 24.35
CA VAL A 13 -0.75 -4.95 23.99
C VAL A 13 0.43 -5.24 24.92
N LEU A 14 1.23 -4.21 25.24
CA LEU A 14 2.37 -4.31 26.16
C LEU A 14 1.97 -4.68 27.60
N GLU A 15 0.76 -4.31 28.02
CA GLU A 15 0.23 -4.68 29.34
C GLU A 15 -0.16 -6.18 29.42
N GLN A 16 -0.48 -6.80 28.27
CA GLN A 16 -1.00 -8.17 28.20
C GLN A 16 0.06 -9.21 27.84
N LYS A 17 1.15 -8.79 27.18
CA LYS A 17 2.19 -9.68 26.66
C LYS A 17 3.49 -9.45 27.42
N ASP A 18 3.91 -10.52 28.15
CA ASP A 18 5.18 -10.51 28.90
C ASP A 18 6.22 -11.26 28.18
N ASN A 19 7.10 -11.19 27.50
CA ASN A 19 8.16 -11.99 26.84
C ASN A 19 7.91 -12.38 25.37
N GLU A 20 6.93 -11.82 24.69
CA GLU A 20 6.76 -12.01 23.25
C GLU A 20 7.46 -10.90 22.45
N MET A 21 7.96 -11.26 21.27
CA MET A 21 8.39 -10.26 20.27
C MET A 21 7.15 -9.61 19.67
N ILE A 22 7.13 -8.30 19.63
CA ILE A 22 5.99 -7.51 19.14
C ILE A 22 6.41 -6.82 17.84
N ARG A 23 5.63 -7.00 16.78
CA ARG A 23 5.85 -6.31 15.51
C ARG A 23 5.41 -4.85 15.65
N ILE A 24 6.32 -3.91 15.41
CA ILE A 24 6.08 -2.47 15.56
C ILE A 24 6.44 -1.69 14.30
N ASN A 25 5.81 -0.53 14.16
CA ASN A 25 6.18 0.49 13.19
C ASN A 25 6.76 1.70 13.91
N ILE A 26 7.93 2.14 13.48
CA ILE A 26 8.64 3.30 14.00
C ILE A 26 8.53 4.42 12.97
N VAL A 27 7.90 5.54 13.35
CA VAL A 27 7.81 6.76 12.54
C VAL A 27 8.83 7.76 13.06
N LEU A 28 9.66 8.29 12.18
CA LEU A 28 10.68 9.26 12.53
C LEU A 28 10.12 10.70 12.55
N ASN A 29 10.72 11.56 13.38
CA ASN A 29 10.43 13.00 13.43
C ASN A 29 10.78 13.69 12.10
N SER A 30 11.88 13.29 11.49
CA SER A 30 12.32 13.82 10.21
C SER A 30 11.48 13.25 9.08
N GLN A 31 10.79 14.13 8.34
CA GLN A 31 10.01 13.77 7.16
C GLN A 31 10.39 14.71 6.01
N ILE A 32 10.44 14.18 4.78
CA ILE A 32 10.80 14.98 3.62
C ILE A 32 9.72 16.06 3.35
N ASP A 33 10.15 17.29 3.08
CA ASP A 33 9.21 18.34 2.67
C ASP A 33 8.75 18.13 1.21
N ALA A 34 7.53 17.63 1.05
CA ALA A 34 6.93 17.38 -0.25
C ALA A 34 6.84 18.64 -1.14
N ARG A 35 6.74 19.84 -0.54
CA ARG A 35 6.71 21.10 -1.30
C ARG A 35 8.07 21.42 -1.90
N SER A 36 9.12 21.24 -1.12
CA SER A 36 10.50 21.39 -1.57
C SER A 36 10.82 20.41 -2.69
N LEU A 37 10.48 19.13 -2.50
CA LEU A 37 10.63 18.08 -3.50
C LEU A 37 9.90 18.41 -4.82
N LYS A 38 8.64 18.89 -4.73
CA LYS A 38 7.86 19.34 -5.88
C LYS A 38 8.51 20.52 -6.60
N ASN A 39 9.06 21.48 -5.87
CA ASN A 39 9.74 22.65 -6.46
C ASN A 39 11.00 22.23 -7.22
N ASN A 40 11.79 21.32 -6.67
CA ASN A 40 13.01 20.81 -7.29
C ASN A 40 12.75 20.07 -8.61
N THR A 41 11.52 19.60 -8.81
CA THR A 41 11.14 18.89 -10.05
C THR A 41 10.48 19.77 -11.11
N ARG A 42 10.30 21.08 -10.90
CA ARG A 42 9.62 21.97 -11.85
C ARG A 42 10.30 22.10 -13.22
N GLY A 43 11.61 21.92 -13.28
CA GLY A 43 12.40 21.99 -14.51
C GLY A 43 12.48 20.69 -15.32
N PHE A 44 11.89 19.60 -14.84
CA PHE A 44 11.94 18.32 -15.53
C PHE A 44 10.85 18.23 -16.62
N ASN A 45 11.29 18.08 -17.86
CA ASN A 45 10.40 17.96 -19.03
C ASN A 45 9.92 16.51 -19.28
N ASN A 46 10.54 15.54 -18.64
CA ASN A 46 10.27 14.12 -18.80
C ASN A 46 9.75 13.53 -17.48
N ALA A 47 8.59 12.86 -17.54
CA ALA A 47 7.95 12.25 -16.37
C ALA A 47 8.80 11.14 -15.74
N GLU A 48 9.52 10.36 -16.55
CA GLU A 48 10.41 9.29 -16.08
C GLU A 48 11.59 9.84 -15.30
N THR A 49 12.30 10.83 -15.87
CA THR A 49 13.41 11.48 -15.18
C THR A 49 12.96 12.14 -13.86
N LYS A 50 11.75 12.75 -13.88
CA LYS A 50 11.16 13.31 -12.66
C LYS A 50 10.92 12.25 -11.60
N ARG A 51 10.36 11.10 -11.98
CA ARG A 51 10.10 9.97 -11.08
C ARG A 51 11.40 9.44 -10.48
N GLN A 52 12.41 9.18 -11.32
CA GLN A 52 13.72 8.69 -10.88
C GLN A 52 14.36 9.64 -9.88
N PHE A 53 14.32 10.95 -10.14
CA PHE A 53 14.81 11.95 -9.19
C PHE A 53 14.08 11.89 -7.86
N VAL A 54 12.73 11.87 -7.86
CA VAL A 54 11.92 11.81 -6.63
C VAL A 54 12.22 10.55 -5.82
N VAL A 55 12.30 9.40 -6.49
CA VAL A 55 12.62 8.12 -5.84
C VAL A 55 14.01 8.17 -5.20
N GLN A 56 15.00 8.71 -5.92
CA GLN A 56 16.36 8.81 -5.39
C GLN A 56 16.45 9.73 -4.18
N GLU A 57 15.78 10.89 -4.22
CA GLU A 57 15.74 11.83 -3.10
C GLU A 57 15.08 11.21 -1.86
N LEU A 58 13.96 10.48 -2.05
CA LEU A 58 13.29 9.77 -0.95
C LEU A 58 14.19 8.69 -0.34
N LYS A 59 14.89 7.90 -1.16
CA LYS A 59 15.82 6.87 -0.69
C LYS A 59 17.00 7.47 0.07
N ASN A 60 17.63 8.51 -0.48
CA ASN A 60 18.73 9.21 0.17
C ASN A 60 18.31 9.83 1.50
N PHE A 61 17.10 10.41 1.54
CA PHE A 61 16.54 10.99 2.77
C PHE A 61 16.33 9.93 3.84
N ALA A 62 15.69 8.81 3.49
CA ALA A 62 15.45 7.70 4.40
C ALA A 62 16.76 7.10 4.92
N GLU A 63 17.72 6.81 4.04
CA GLU A 63 19.03 6.28 4.42
C GLU A 63 19.74 7.18 5.45
N ASN A 64 19.70 8.48 5.25
CA ASN A 64 20.35 9.42 6.17
C ASN A 64 19.61 9.58 7.49
N SER A 65 18.28 9.71 7.46
CA SER A 65 17.48 9.95 8.66
C SER A 65 17.23 8.70 9.51
N GLN A 66 17.27 7.51 8.90
CA GLN A 66 17.09 6.24 9.61
C GLN A 66 18.38 5.65 10.17
N ARG A 67 19.55 6.15 9.76
CA ARG A 67 20.87 5.54 10.04
C ARG A 67 21.08 5.22 11.52
N ASP A 68 20.84 6.19 12.40
CA ASP A 68 21.12 6.02 13.83
C ASP A 68 20.15 5.01 14.46
N ILE A 69 18.88 5.04 14.07
CA ILE A 69 17.86 4.08 14.53
C ILE A 69 18.19 2.66 14.02
N ILE A 70 18.54 2.52 12.75
CA ILE A 70 18.94 1.22 12.17
C ILE A 70 20.15 0.66 12.93
N THR A 71 21.15 1.48 13.24
CA THR A 71 22.32 1.04 14.02
C THR A 71 21.90 0.50 15.39
N ILE A 72 21.01 1.21 16.10
CA ILE A 72 20.49 0.75 17.40
C ILE A 72 19.73 -0.58 17.24
N LEU A 73 18.90 -0.71 16.21
CA LEU A 73 18.14 -1.94 15.96
C LEU A 73 19.05 -3.12 15.61
N GLU A 74 20.09 -2.91 14.82
CA GLU A 74 21.10 -3.94 14.49
C GLU A 74 21.89 -4.39 15.74
N GLU A 75 22.16 -3.50 16.69
CA GLU A 75 22.72 -3.88 17.98
C GLU A 75 21.75 -4.74 18.81
N GLY A 76 20.46 -4.37 18.78
CA GLY A 76 19.38 -5.15 19.39
C GLY A 76 19.22 -6.54 18.76
N GLU A 77 19.46 -6.64 17.46
CA GLU A 77 19.41 -7.92 16.74
C GLU A 77 20.52 -8.88 17.21
N LYS A 78 21.73 -8.37 17.43
CA LYS A 78 22.85 -9.16 18.00
C LYS A 78 22.54 -9.71 19.38
N SER A 79 21.75 -9.01 20.18
CA SER A 79 21.32 -9.45 21.51
C SER A 79 20.06 -10.33 21.50
N GLY A 80 19.41 -10.47 20.35
CA GLY A 80 18.13 -11.19 20.17
C GLY A 80 16.91 -10.40 20.64
N ALA A 81 17.06 -9.12 20.98
CA ALA A 81 15.95 -8.24 21.39
C ALA A 81 15.20 -7.63 20.20
N VAL A 82 15.77 -7.69 19.01
CA VAL A 82 15.21 -7.19 17.74
C VAL A 82 15.33 -8.27 16.67
N LYS A 83 14.38 -8.32 15.72
CA LYS A 83 14.37 -9.18 14.53
C LYS A 83 13.63 -8.52 13.37
N ASP A 84 13.87 -9.01 12.16
CA ASP A 84 13.08 -8.69 10.97
C ASP A 84 12.97 -7.18 10.71
N ILE A 85 14.12 -6.50 10.67
CA ILE A 85 14.19 -5.05 10.43
C ILE A 85 13.90 -4.76 8.96
N VAL A 86 12.90 -3.91 8.69
CA VAL A 86 12.52 -3.46 7.34
C VAL A 86 12.49 -1.94 7.30
N SER A 87 13.29 -1.34 6.42
CA SER A 87 13.29 0.09 6.16
C SER A 87 12.34 0.44 5.02
N HIS A 88 11.40 1.33 5.26
CA HIS A 88 10.45 1.85 4.28
C HIS A 88 10.87 3.26 3.84
N TRP A 89 11.54 3.36 2.70
CA TRP A 89 12.08 4.62 2.21
C TRP A 89 11.02 5.63 1.76
N ILE A 90 9.85 5.17 1.31
CA ILE A 90 8.79 6.04 0.78
C ILE A 90 8.05 6.79 1.89
N SER A 91 7.80 6.13 3.01
CA SER A 91 7.12 6.69 4.19
C SER A 91 8.08 7.19 5.27
N ASN A 92 9.38 6.91 5.10
CA ASN A 92 10.42 7.12 6.11
C ASN A 92 10.07 6.53 7.47
N THR A 93 9.68 5.25 7.45
CA THR A 93 9.35 4.44 8.63
C THR A 93 10.21 3.19 8.69
N ILE A 94 10.29 2.56 9.86
CA ILE A 94 10.98 1.29 10.04
C ILE A 94 10.02 0.32 10.73
N THR A 95 9.92 -0.90 10.22
CA THR A 95 9.16 -1.97 10.85
C THR A 95 10.12 -3.03 11.38
N CYS A 96 9.93 -3.50 12.61
CA CYS A 96 10.73 -4.58 13.20
C CYS A 96 9.94 -5.31 14.28
N SER A 97 10.40 -6.52 14.62
CA SER A 97 9.91 -7.27 15.77
C SER A 97 10.84 -7.03 16.95
N VAL A 98 10.32 -6.58 18.09
CA VAL A 98 11.13 -6.19 19.24
C VAL A 98 10.57 -6.72 20.56
N SER A 99 11.45 -6.88 21.56
CA SER A 99 11.04 -7.16 22.93
C SER A 99 10.41 -5.91 23.57
N LYS A 100 9.54 -6.11 24.57
CA LYS A 100 8.87 -5.06 25.33
C LYS A 100 9.86 -4.01 25.89
N ASP A 101 10.94 -4.44 26.50
CA ASP A 101 11.92 -3.55 27.09
C ASP A 101 12.63 -2.69 26.03
N TYR A 102 12.81 -3.26 24.83
CA TYR A 102 13.43 -2.54 23.73
C TYR A 102 12.52 -1.45 23.16
N ILE A 103 11.19 -1.64 23.19
CA ILE A 103 10.21 -0.60 22.83
C ILE A 103 10.37 0.62 23.76
N TYR A 104 10.51 0.38 25.07
CA TYR A 104 10.74 1.47 26.03
C TYR A 104 12.09 2.14 25.84
N LEU A 105 13.13 1.41 25.44
CA LEU A 105 14.41 1.99 25.08
C LEU A 105 14.27 2.93 23.87
N LEU A 106 13.66 2.44 22.79
CA LEU A 106 13.42 3.21 21.57
C LEU A 106 12.56 4.46 21.82
N SER A 107 11.57 4.40 22.72
CA SER A 107 10.67 5.52 23.02
C SER A 107 11.36 6.74 23.63
N ASN A 108 12.60 6.59 24.08
CA ASN A 108 13.42 7.70 24.60
C ASN A 108 14.31 8.34 23.51
N HIS A 109 14.32 7.79 22.29
CA HIS A 109 15.15 8.32 21.22
C HIS A 109 14.55 9.62 20.65
N PRO A 110 15.35 10.71 20.52
CA PRO A 110 14.83 12.02 20.11
C PRO A 110 14.30 12.04 18.66
N ASP A 111 14.78 11.16 17.79
CA ASP A 111 14.40 11.12 16.38
C ASP A 111 13.15 10.28 16.11
N ILE A 112 12.60 9.62 17.13
CA ILE A 112 11.38 8.84 17.00
C ILE A 112 10.16 9.70 17.37
N SER A 113 9.22 9.79 16.44
CA SER A 113 7.95 10.50 16.64
C SER A 113 6.89 9.60 17.26
N ILE A 114 6.70 8.41 16.68
CA ILE A 114 5.65 7.47 17.09
C ILE A 114 6.19 6.05 16.96
N ILE A 115 5.84 5.21 17.94
CA ILE A 115 5.98 3.75 17.89
C ILE A 115 4.57 3.16 17.96
N GLY A 116 4.11 2.58 16.85
CA GLY A 116 2.80 1.93 16.73
C GLY A 116 2.92 0.41 16.60
N GLY A 117 1.83 -0.30 16.88
CA GLY A 117 1.74 -1.73 16.59
C GLY A 117 1.52 -1.97 15.09
N ASN A 118 2.03 -3.09 14.59
CA ASN A 118 1.78 -3.55 13.20
C ASN A 118 0.68 -4.62 13.15
N GLU A 119 -0.21 -4.67 14.12
CA GLU A 119 -1.34 -5.61 14.08
C GLU A 119 -2.33 -5.18 13.00
N SER A 120 -2.96 -6.17 12.34
CA SER A 120 -3.96 -5.94 11.27
C SER A 120 -5.00 -4.91 11.67
N GLN A 121 -4.92 -3.73 11.07
CA GLN A 121 -5.79 -2.60 11.39
C GLN A 121 -6.87 -2.39 10.31
N PHE A 122 -6.71 -3.03 9.15
CA PHE A 122 -7.58 -2.82 8.01
C PHE A 122 -8.45 -4.05 7.80
N LEU A 123 -9.74 -3.89 8.07
CA LEU A 123 -10.81 -4.83 7.73
C LEU A 123 -11.62 -4.20 6.62
N LEU A 124 -11.73 -4.90 5.49
CA LEU A 124 -12.76 -4.56 4.52
C LEU A 124 -14.13 -4.85 5.16
N TRP A 125 -15.05 -3.93 4.99
CA TRP A 125 -16.42 -4.14 5.44
C TRP A 125 -17.05 -5.28 4.65
N ASP A 126 -17.54 -6.29 5.37
CA ASP A 126 -18.31 -7.39 4.81
C ASP A 126 -19.74 -6.89 4.53
N GLU A 127 -19.91 -6.12 3.46
CA GLU A 127 -21.23 -5.91 2.91
C GLU A 127 -21.63 -7.19 2.19
N LYS A 128 -22.49 -8.00 2.84
CA LYS A 128 -23.22 -9.06 2.15
C LYS A 128 -23.94 -8.42 0.98
N SER A 129 -23.39 -8.55 -0.21
CA SER A 129 -24.03 -8.07 -1.43
C SER A 129 -25.33 -8.86 -1.61
N GLU A 130 -26.47 -8.20 -1.45
CA GLU A 130 -27.70 -8.70 -2.01
C GLU A 130 -27.52 -8.92 -3.51
N SER A 131 -27.96 -10.04 -4.03
CA SER A 131 -27.84 -10.40 -5.44
C SER A 131 -28.41 -9.28 -6.32
N ILE A 132 -27.51 -8.53 -6.96
CA ILE A 132 -27.91 -7.46 -7.87
C ILE A 132 -28.38 -8.12 -9.18
N ASP A 133 -29.61 -7.81 -9.58
CA ASP A 133 -30.17 -8.21 -10.86
C ASP A 133 -29.29 -7.66 -11.99
N ILE A 134 -28.63 -8.56 -12.74
CA ILE A 134 -27.66 -8.21 -13.77
C ILE A 134 -28.41 -7.63 -14.97
N GLN A 135 -28.53 -6.32 -15.00
CA GLN A 135 -29.04 -5.61 -16.18
C GLN A 135 -27.93 -5.53 -17.24
N ARG A 136 -28.16 -6.07 -18.41
CA ARG A 136 -27.24 -5.93 -19.55
C ARG A 136 -27.18 -4.45 -20.00
N GLY A 137 -25.97 -3.94 -20.23
CA GLY A 137 -25.73 -2.56 -20.66
C GLY A 137 -24.80 -1.79 -19.71
N PRO A 138 -24.59 -0.48 -19.94
CA PRO A 138 -23.75 0.32 -19.03
C PRO A 138 -24.34 0.37 -17.62
N SER A 139 -23.49 0.17 -16.62
CA SER A 139 -23.88 0.29 -15.22
C SER A 139 -24.50 1.65 -14.95
N LYS A 140 -25.52 1.71 -14.07
CA LYS A 140 -26.14 2.96 -13.60
C LYS A 140 -25.11 3.91 -13.00
N ILE A 141 -24.03 3.39 -12.42
CA ILE A 141 -22.92 4.17 -11.85
C ILE A 141 -22.26 5.05 -12.92
N ILE A 142 -22.03 4.53 -14.13
CA ILE A 142 -21.43 5.29 -15.25
C ILE A 142 -22.24 6.56 -15.57
N GLY A 143 -23.56 6.41 -15.65
CA GLY A 143 -24.46 7.55 -15.87
C GLY A 143 -24.50 8.53 -14.69
N HIS A 144 -24.47 7.98 -13.45
CA HIS A 144 -24.52 8.79 -12.23
C HIS A 144 -23.28 9.69 -12.09
N VAL A 145 -22.08 9.14 -12.30
CA VAL A 145 -20.82 9.91 -12.27
C VAL A 145 -20.54 10.64 -13.59
N LYS A 146 -21.40 10.48 -14.60
CA LYS A 146 -21.31 11.10 -15.94
C LYS A 146 -20.02 10.72 -16.69
N ALA A 147 -19.46 9.52 -16.44
CA ALA A 147 -18.26 9.04 -17.12
C ALA A 147 -18.44 9.01 -18.65
N ASN A 148 -19.63 8.63 -19.14
CA ASN A 148 -19.96 8.63 -20.55
C ASN A 148 -19.74 10.02 -21.21
N LYS A 149 -20.04 11.13 -20.52
CA LYS A 149 -19.79 12.48 -21.03
C LYS A 149 -18.30 12.81 -21.15
N VAL A 150 -17.48 12.21 -20.27
CA VAL A 150 -16.02 12.37 -20.33
C VAL A 150 -15.43 11.55 -21.48
N TRP A 151 -16.01 10.36 -21.75
CA TRP A 151 -15.62 9.54 -22.89
C TRP A 151 -15.97 10.23 -24.23
N ASP A 152 -17.12 10.93 -24.32
CA ASP A 152 -17.52 11.71 -25.50
C ASP A 152 -16.49 12.82 -25.83
N LEU A 153 -15.69 13.25 -24.84
CA LEU A 153 -14.57 14.19 -25.02
C LEU A 153 -13.24 13.49 -25.38
N GLY A 154 -13.23 12.17 -25.50
CA GLY A 154 -12.05 11.37 -25.84
C GLY A 154 -11.20 10.92 -24.64
N TYR A 155 -11.65 11.17 -23.40
CA TYR A 155 -10.91 10.77 -22.19
C TYR A 155 -11.46 9.44 -21.64
N THR A 156 -10.75 8.37 -21.87
CA THR A 156 -11.13 7.00 -21.48
C THR A 156 -10.15 6.34 -20.51
N GLY A 157 -9.13 7.08 -20.07
CA GLY A 157 -8.04 6.56 -19.24
C GLY A 157 -6.85 6.02 -20.03
N LYS A 158 -6.88 6.11 -21.37
CA LYS A 158 -5.79 5.62 -22.24
C LYS A 158 -4.46 6.27 -21.88
N GLY A 159 -3.43 5.41 -21.67
CA GLY A 159 -2.08 5.85 -21.28
C GLY A 159 -1.91 6.16 -19.79
N VAL A 160 -2.93 5.91 -18.96
CA VAL A 160 -2.86 6.04 -17.50
C VAL A 160 -2.77 4.65 -16.88
N THR A 161 -1.80 4.45 -16.00
CA THR A 161 -1.72 3.24 -15.16
C THR A 161 -2.30 3.54 -13.78
N VAL A 162 -3.26 2.71 -13.37
CA VAL A 162 -3.88 2.76 -12.04
C VAL A 162 -3.38 1.57 -11.24
N ALA A 163 -2.72 1.83 -10.11
CA ALA A 163 -2.36 0.79 -9.15
C ALA A 163 -3.51 0.62 -8.15
N ILE A 164 -3.99 -0.61 -8.00
CA ILE A 164 -4.99 -0.98 -6.99
C ILE A 164 -4.30 -1.74 -5.87
N LEU A 165 -4.39 -1.22 -4.64
CA LEU A 165 -3.89 -1.86 -3.43
C LEU A 165 -5.09 -2.49 -2.72
N ASP A 166 -5.23 -3.82 -2.82
CA ASP A 166 -6.45 -4.51 -2.40
C ASP A 166 -6.21 -6.00 -2.07
N THR A 167 -7.25 -6.82 -2.06
CA THR A 167 -7.22 -8.26 -1.76
C THR A 167 -6.62 -9.14 -2.86
N GLY A 168 -6.26 -8.56 -3.98
CA GLY A 168 -5.76 -9.26 -5.15
C GLY A 168 -6.64 -9.03 -6.38
N ILE A 169 -6.45 -9.85 -7.41
CA ILE A 169 -7.21 -9.77 -8.66
C ILE A 169 -7.37 -11.16 -9.27
N ASN A 170 -8.58 -11.49 -9.70
CA ASN A 170 -8.82 -12.65 -10.54
C ASN A 170 -8.97 -12.19 -12.00
N ILE A 171 -8.30 -12.86 -12.92
CA ILE A 171 -8.33 -12.51 -14.33
C ILE A 171 -9.75 -12.76 -14.86
N HIS A 172 -10.38 -11.71 -15.35
CA HIS A 172 -11.70 -11.72 -15.94
C HIS A 172 -11.67 -11.14 -17.35
N THR A 173 -12.55 -11.60 -18.24
CA THR A 173 -12.60 -11.17 -19.65
C THR A 173 -12.77 -9.67 -19.83
N ASP A 174 -13.42 -9.00 -18.88
CA ASP A 174 -13.66 -7.55 -18.93
C ASP A 174 -12.46 -6.71 -18.54
N ILE A 175 -11.42 -7.28 -17.93
CA ILE A 175 -10.24 -6.54 -17.46
C ILE A 175 -8.92 -7.08 -18.02
N VAL A 176 -8.91 -8.28 -18.62
CA VAL A 176 -7.68 -8.96 -19.03
C VAL A 176 -6.81 -8.13 -19.99
N ASN A 177 -7.43 -7.37 -20.89
CA ASN A 177 -6.72 -6.54 -21.85
C ASN A 177 -6.21 -5.21 -21.25
N ASN A 178 -6.58 -4.93 -20.02
CA ASN A 178 -6.18 -3.72 -19.30
C ASN A 178 -5.05 -3.98 -18.30
N LEU A 179 -4.66 -5.24 -18.11
CA LEU A 179 -3.65 -5.58 -17.11
C LEU A 179 -2.28 -5.04 -17.49
N TRP A 180 -1.59 -4.50 -16.50
CA TRP A 180 -0.24 -3.97 -16.65
C TRP A 180 0.75 -5.09 -17.04
N ASP A 181 1.61 -4.80 -18.01
CA ASP A 181 2.74 -5.67 -18.34
C ASP A 181 3.92 -5.32 -17.42
N GLY A 182 4.16 -6.16 -16.43
CA GLY A 182 5.27 -6.04 -15.47
C GLY A 182 6.56 -6.72 -15.95
N GLY A 183 6.56 -7.30 -17.16
CA GLY A 183 7.70 -8.04 -17.69
C GLY A 183 8.05 -9.28 -16.86
N GLU A 184 9.32 -9.67 -16.89
CA GLU A 184 9.81 -10.83 -16.15
C GLU A 184 9.82 -10.61 -14.62
N GLU A 185 9.95 -9.37 -14.19
CA GLU A 185 10.01 -9.02 -12.75
C GLU A 185 8.65 -9.15 -12.07
N TYR A 186 7.56 -8.85 -12.79
CA TYR A 186 6.19 -8.92 -12.26
C TYR A 186 5.26 -9.69 -13.22
N PRO A 187 5.47 -11.00 -13.42
CA PRO A 187 4.84 -11.79 -14.46
C PRO A 187 3.32 -11.90 -14.36
N ASN A 188 2.76 -11.64 -13.17
CA ASN A 188 1.34 -11.74 -12.88
C ASN A 188 0.64 -10.38 -12.81
N HIS A 189 1.19 -9.33 -13.45
CA HIS A 189 0.58 -8.00 -13.55
C HIS A 189 0.63 -7.17 -12.27
N GLY A 190 1.50 -7.53 -11.31
CA GLY A 190 1.66 -6.86 -10.04
C GLY A 190 2.43 -7.67 -9.00
N TYR A 191 2.22 -7.36 -7.73
CA TYR A 191 2.96 -7.99 -6.63
C TYR A 191 2.07 -8.18 -5.40
N ASN A 192 2.29 -9.26 -4.67
CA ASN A 192 1.68 -9.53 -3.38
C ASN A 192 2.64 -9.12 -2.25
N THR A 193 2.41 -7.94 -1.70
CA THR A 193 3.24 -7.40 -0.61
C THR A 193 2.96 -8.07 0.72
N TYR A 194 1.75 -8.63 0.89
CA TYR A 194 1.35 -9.33 2.10
C TYR A 194 2.11 -10.66 2.28
N GLU A 195 2.13 -11.50 1.24
CA GLU A 195 2.85 -12.80 1.25
C GLU A 195 4.29 -12.67 0.70
N LYS A 196 4.65 -11.50 0.16
CA LYS A 196 5.96 -11.22 -0.49
C LYS A 196 6.26 -12.16 -1.67
N ASP A 197 5.25 -12.37 -2.52
CA ASP A 197 5.31 -13.24 -3.69
C ASP A 197 4.56 -12.64 -4.90
N HIS A 198 4.36 -13.44 -5.96
CA HIS A 198 3.64 -13.03 -7.17
C HIS A 198 2.22 -13.62 -7.26
N ASN A 199 1.69 -14.22 -6.19
CA ASN A 199 0.34 -14.76 -6.16
C ASN A 199 -0.67 -13.65 -5.89
N LEU A 200 -1.37 -13.22 -6.92
CA LEU A 200 -2.39 -12.16 -6.85
C LEU A 200 -3.81 -12.69 -6.73
N SER A 201 -4.02 -13.99 -6.53
CA SER A 201 -5.35 -14.58 -6.43
C SER A 201 -6.21 -13.87 -5.39
N ASP A 202 -7.38 -13.42 -5.82
CA ASP A 202 -8.36 -12.72 -4.99
C ASP A 202 -9.43 -13.69 -4.49
N VAL A 203 -9.20 -14.26 -3.33
CA VAL A 203 -10.14 -15.17 -2.66
C VAL A 203 -11.31 -14.41 -2.05
N TYR A 204 -11.08 -13.18 -1.61
CA TYR A 204 -12.10 -12.33 -0.97
C TYR A 204 -13.07 -11.73 -1.99
N GLY A 205 -12.58 -11.36 -3.19
CA GLY A 205 -13.36 -10.83 -4.31
C GLY A 205 -13.44 -9.30 -4.39
N HIS A 206 -13.02 -8.57 -3.35
CA HIS A 206 -13.14 -7.11 -3.31
C HIS A 206 -12.22 -6.43 -4.35
N GLY A 207 -10.95 -6.82 -4.45
CA GLY A 207 -10.02 -6.24 -5.41
C GLY A 207 -10.43 -6.47 -6.86
N THR A 208 -10.94 -7.65 -7.19
CA THR A 208 -11.50 -7.96 -8.52
C THR A 208 -12.72 -7.09 -8.83
N HIS A 209 -13.60 -6.88 -7.84
CA HIS A 209 -14.75 -6.00 -7.97
C HIS A 209 -14.31 -4.54 -8.24
N CYS A 210 -13.37 -4.02 -7.46
CA CYS A 210 -12.80 -2.69 -7.65
C CYS A 210 -12.13 -2.54 -9.02
N ALA A 211 -11.40 -3.55 -9.49
CA ALA A 211 -10.81 -3.59 -10.82
C ALA A 211 -11.88 -3.44 -11.92
N GLY A 212 -12.99 -4.15 -11.79
CA GLY A 212 -14.14 -4.01 -12.68
C GLY A 212 -14.73 -2.62 -12.73
N ILE A 213 -14.80 -1.91 -11.58
CA ILE A 213 -15.27 -0.52 -11.51
C ILE A 213 -14.27 0.44 -12.18
N ILE A 214 -12.97 0.16 -12.07
CA ILE A 214 -11.94 1.00 -12.70
C ILE A 214 -11.97 0.86 -14.22
N CYS A 215 -11.84 -0.35 -14.76
CA CYS A 215 -11.59 -0.55 -16.19
C CYS A 215 -12.45 -1.62 -16.88
N GLY A 216 -13.48 -2.16 -16.23
CA GLY A 216 -14.35 -3.18 -16.82
C GLY A 216 -14.95 -2.77 -18.17
N THR A 217 -14.55 -3.46 -19.24
CA THR A 217 -14.89 -3.11 -20.65
C THR A 217 -16.33 -3.44 -21.05
N GLY A 218 -16.95 -4.40 -20.35
CA GLY A 218 -18.30 -4.87 -20.64
C GLY A 218 -18.39 -5.93 -21.74
N VAL A 219 -17.28 -6.57 -22.10
CA VAL A 219 -17.26 -7.68 -23.07
C VAL A 219 -18.16 -8.83 -22.61
N SER A 220 -18.27 -9.07 -21.30
CA SER A 220 -19.18 -10.07 -20.74
C SER A 220 -20.66 -9.66 -20.70
N GLY A 221 -20.99 -8.41 -21.08
CA GLY A 221 -22.37 -7.91 -21.20
C GLY A 221 -22.68 -6.61 -20.49
N THR A 222 -22.03 -6.30 -19.36
CA THR A 222 -22.27 -5.06 -18.60
C THR A 222 -20.99 -4.26 -18.47
N LYS A 223 -20.96 -3.06 -19.07
CA LYS A 223 -19.85 -2.13 -18.91
C LYS A 223 -19.90 -1.49 -17.52
N THR A 224 -18.84 -1.68 -16.74
CA THR A 224 -18.74 -1.18 -15.36
C THR A 224 -17.62 -0.16 -15.19
N GLY A 225 -16.57 -0.22 -16.02
CA GLY A 225 -15.37 0.58 -15.90
C GLY A 225 -15.58 2.05 -16.19
N ILE A 226 -15.12 2.89 -15.29
CA ILE A 226 -15.15 4.36 -15.41
C ILE A 226 -14.06 4.83 -16.38
N ALA A 227 -12.90 4.16 -16.38
CA ALA A 227 -11.74 4.42 -17.23
C ALA A 227 -11.39 3.15 -18.06
N PRO A 228 -12.22 2.78 -19.07
CA PRO A 228 -12.16 1.48 -19.71
C PRO A 228 -10.86 1.22 -20.51
N ASP A 229 -10.08 2.24 -20.81
CA ASP A 229 -8.80 2.13 -21.52
C ASP A 229 -7.58 2.39 -20.58
N ALA A 230 -7.79 2.49 -19.25
CA ALA A 230 -6.70 2.58 -18.29
C ALA A 230 -5.98 1.22 -18.16
N THR A 231 -4.68 1.28 -17.90
CA THR A 231 -3.88 0.10 -17.54
C THR A 231 -4.01 -0.14 -16.04
N LEU A 232 -4.19 -1.39 -15.61
CA LEU A 232 -4.41 -1.78 -14.24
C LEU A 232 -3.23 -2.58 -13.70
N MET A 233 -2.58 -2.07 -12.65
CA MET A 233 -1.55 -2.77 -11.88
C MET A 233 -2.17 -3.27 -10.57
N CYS A 234 -1.96 -4.53 -10.20
CA CYS A 234 -2.46 -5.07 -8.94
C CYS A 234 -1.35 -5.13 -7.88
N VAL A 235 -1.66 -4.63 -6.68
CA VAL A 235 -0.83 -4.82 -5.49
C VAL A 235 -1.71 -5.48 -4.43
N LYS A 236 -1.47 -6.77 -4.16
CA LYS A 236 -2.19 -7.47 -3.10
C LYS A 236 -1.57 -7.13 -1.76
N VAL A 237 -2.30 -6.35 -0.96
CA VAL A 237 -1.88 -5.85 0.36
C VAL A 237 -2.64 -6.48 1.51
N MET A 238 -3.58 -7.38 1.22
CA MET A 238 -4.47 -8.01 2.19
C MET A 238 -4.49 -9.53 2.02
N ASP A 239 -4.74 -10.23 3.13
CA ASP A 239 -4.93 -11.68 3.15
C ASP A 239 -6.27 -12.10 2.50
N ASN A 240 -6.53 -13.41 2.52
CA ASN A 240 -7.75 -13.98 1.96
C ASN A 240 -9.02 -13.69 2.79
N ASN A 241 -8.90 -13.03 3.94
CA ASN A 241 -9.99 -12.57 4.79
C ASN A 241 -10.20 -11.05 4.71
N GLY A 242 -9.51 -10.36 3.81
CA GLY A 242 -9.59 -8.90 3.66
C GLY A 242 -8.89 -8.13 4.78
N LYS A 243 -7.87 -8.72 5.42
CA LYS A 243 -7.06 -8.09 6.47
C LYS A 243 -5.68 -7.74 5.92
N GLY A 244 -5.26 -6.52 6.16
CA GLY A 244 -3.92 -6.04 5.87
C GLY A 244 -3.31 -5.34 7.06
N ASP A 245 -2.03 -5.06 6.99
CA ASP A 245 -1.28 -4.33 8.00
C ASP A 245 -0.48 -3.18 7.39
N ALA A 246 0.14 -2.36 8.24
CA ALA A 246 0.87 -1.19 7.79
C ALA A 246 2.18 -1.54 7.04
N GLU A 247 2.70 -2.75 7.18
CA GLU A 247 3.89 -3.21 6.46
C GLU A 247 3.55 -3.66 5.04
N SER A 248 2.35 -4.23 4.83
CA SER A 248 1.93 -4.73 3.52
C SER A 248 1.46 -3.62 2.57
N ILE A 249 1.07 -2.46 3.09
CA ILE A 249 0.66 -1.27 2.34
C ILE A 249 1.83 -0.32 2.10
#